data_6b6abe08ee5256c5c3aefd6115f8f7ed
#
_entry.id   6b6abe08ee5256c5c3aefd6115f8f7ed
#
_cell.length_a   1.000
_cell.length_b   1.000
_cell.length_c   1.000
_cell.angle_alpha   90.00
_cell.angle_beta   90.00
_cell.angle_gamma   90.00
#
_symmetry.space_group_name_H-M   'P 1'
#
loop_
_entity.id
_entity.type
_entity.pdbx_description
1 polymer ?
#
loop_
_entity_poly.entity_id
_entity_poly.type
_entity_poly.pdbx_seq_one_letter_code
_entity_poly.pdbx_strand_id
1 'polypeptide(L)'
;MPKTELVRFVVGPDNIVVPDVAGRLPGRGIWLSADRNVIKTACARNLFAFAARRQVQVDNALDEQVEQLLVRRCTEFLGLARRAGQAVSGFVKVKGWLREGRAAILLGASDGSMDGRRKLRQTAGDLPEVCLLRATELGVAFGRDETVHAALAPGGLSEGFLETAARLSGFRPENRKCDE
;
A
#
# COMPACT_ATOMS: atom_id res chain seq x y z
N MET A 1 6.27 5.83 -17.72
CA MET A 1 5.62 5.64 -16.41
C MET A 1 6.66 5.80 -15.30
N PRO A 2 6.35 6.56 -14.26
CA PRO A 2 7.25 6.68 -13.11
C PRO A 2 7.36 5.34 -12.36
N LYS A 3 8.51 5.07 -11.76
CA LYS A 3 8.75 3.83 -10.98
C LYS A 3 7.75 3.63 -9.83
N THR A 4 7.16 4.71 -9.34
CA THR A 4 6.13 4.71 -8.30
C THR A 4 4.81 4.07 -8.72
N GLU A 5 4.61 3.88 -10.02
CA GLU A 5 3.42 3.22 -10.61
C GLU A 5 3.72 1.79 -11.08
N LEU A 6 4.93 1.30 -10.85
CA LEU A 6 5.38 0.01 -11.34
C LEU A 6 5.69 -0.96 -10.18
N VAL A 7 5.49 -2.24 -10.44
CA VAL A 7 5.99 -3.34 -9.61
C VAL A 7 7.13 -4.02 -10.33
N ARG A 8 8.21 -4.25 -9.62
CA ARG A 8 9.37 -5.00 -10.09
C ARG A 8 9.19 -6.48 -9.79
N PHE A 9 9.62 -7.31 -10.73
CA PHE A 9 9.73 -8.76 -10.57
C PHE A 9 11.15 -9.19 -10.93
N VAL A 10 11.61 -10.25 -10.32
CA VAL A 10 12.89 -10.90 -10.65
C VAL A 10 12.66 -12.39 -10.85
N VAL A 11 13.56 -13.04 -11.58
CA VAL A 11 13.56 -14.50 -11.72
C VAL A 11 14.59 -15.06 -10.75
N GLY A 12 14.13 -15.84 -9.79
CA GLY A 12 14.96 -16.50 -8.79
C GLY A 12 15.79 -17.67 -9.36
N PRO A 13 16.64 -18.30 -8.51
CA PRO A 13 17.53 -19.38 -8.92
C PRO A 13 16.81 -20.57 -9.56
N ASP A 14 15.61 -20.88 -9.09
CA ASP A 14 14.79 -22.01 -9.56
C ASP A 14 13.89 -21.65 -10.77
N ASN A 15 14.21 -20.56 -11.48
CA ASN A 15 13.38 -20.00 -12.54
C ASN A 15 11.96 -19.61 -12.12
N ILE A 16 11.76 -19.30 -10.84
CA ILE A 16 10.49 -18.84 -10.31
C ILE A 16 10.44 -17.30 -10.35
N VAL A 17 9.36 -16.74 -10.89
CA VAL A 17 9.11 -15.31 -10.88
C VAL A 17 8.73 -14.87 -9.47
N VAL A 18 9.44 -13.88 -8.93
CA VAL A 18 9.27 -13.38 -7.56
C VAL A 18 8.98 -11.88 -7.60
N PRO A 19 7.91 -11.41 -6.93
CA PRO A 19 7.66 -9.98 -6.78
C PRO A 19 8.72 -9.32 -5.89
N ASP A 20 9.18 -8.15 -6.29
CA ASP A 20 10.16 -7.35 -5.56
C ASP A 20 9.63 -5.93 -5.34
N VAL A 21 8.62 -5.81 -4.47
CA VAL A 21 7.97 -4.52 -4.18
C VAL A 21 8.88 -3.52 -3.49
N ALA A 22 9.93 -3.99 -2.82
CA ALA A 22 10.93 -3.15 -2.17
C ALA A 22 12.12 -2.77 -3.07
N GLY A 23 12.25 -3.40 -4.25
CA GLY A 23 13.34 -3.13 -5.20
C GLY A 23 14.72 -3.57 -4.71
N ARG A 24 14.81 -4.60 -3.86
CA ARG A 24 16.05 -5.02 -3.18
C ARG A 24 16.62 -6.35 -3.64
N LEU A 25 15.84 -7.16 -4.34
CA LEU A 25 16.29 -8.48 -4.77
C LEU A 25 17.32 -8.35 -5.91
N PRO A 26 18.34 -9.23 -5.94
CA PRO A 26 19.31 -9.24 -7.02
C PRO A 26 18.69 -9.72 -8.34
N GLY A 27 19.34 -9.39 -9.44
CA GLY A 27 18.95 -9.82 -10.77
C GLY A 27 18.34 -8.73 -11.63
N ARG A 28 18.12 -9.07 -12.90
CA ARG A 28 17.48 -8.19 -13.86
C ARG A 28 15.99 -8.04 -13.52
N GLY A 29 15.53 -6.80 -13.32
CA GLY A 29 14.13 -6.51 -13.06
C GLY A 29 13.28 -6.59 -14.33
N ILE A 30 12.09 -7.19 -14.17
CA ILE A 30 10.97 -7.10 -15.10
C ILE A 30 9.96 -6.17 -14.45
N TRP A 31 9.51 -5.16 -15.16
CA TRP A 31 8.65 -4.11 -14.61
C TRP A 31 7.28 -4.14 -15.26
N LEU A 32 6.23 -4.20 -14.46
CA LEU A 32 4.83 -4.12 -14.89
C LEU A 32 4.12 -3.01 -14.14
N SER A 33 3.09 -2.44 -14.76
CA SER A 33 2.20 -1.52 -14.06
C SER A 33 1.61 -2.16 -12.81
N ALA A 34 1.50 -1.40 -11.74
CA ALA A 34 0.90 -1.82 -10.48
C ALA A 34 -0.63 -1.93 -10.63
N ASP A 35 -1.07 -2.90 -11.39
CA ASP A 35 -2.47 -3.17 -11.71
C ASP A 35 -2.70 -4.69 -11.77
N ARG A 36 -3.72 -5.15 -11.06
CA ARG A 36 -4.08 -6.57 -10.97
C ARG A 36 -4.31 -7.21 -12.34
N ASN A 37 -5.03 -6.52 -13.22
CA ASN A 37 -5.37 -7.05 -14.54
C ASN A 37 -4.15 -7.13 -15.46
N VAL A 38 -3.22 -6.18 -15.33
CA VAL A 38 -1.96 -6.19 -16.08
C VAL A 38 -1.13 -7.41 -15.67
N ILE A 39 -1.03 -7.71 -14.38
CA ILE A 39 -0.29 -8.89 -13.89
C ILE A 39 -0.96 -10.18 -14.33
N LYS A 40 -2.28 -10.30 -14.19
CA LYS A 40 -3.02 -11.48 -14.69
C LYS A 40 -2.83 -11.71 -16.19
N THR A 41 -2.86 -10.64 -16.98
CA THR A 41 -2.61 -10.71 -18.43
C THR A 41 -1.18 -11.15 -18.73
N ALA A 42 -0.19 -10.64 -18.00
CA ALA A 42 1.21 -11.03 -18.17
C ALA A 42 1.42 -12.51 -17.87
N CYS A 43 0.76 -13.05 -16.83
CA CYS A 43 0.79 -14.48 -16.52
C CYS A 43 0.14 -15.30 -17.65
N ALA A 44 -1.07 -14.95 -18.08
CA ALA A 44 -1.82 -15.68 -19.09
C ALA A 44 -1.13 -15.71 -20.47
N ARG A 45 -0.38 -14.65 -20.80
CA ARG A 45 0.32 -14.50 -22.09
C ARG A 45 1.81 -14.89 -22.03
N ASN A 46 2.28 -15.52 -20.96
CA ASN A 46 3.68 -15.89 -20.74
C ASN A 46 4.69 -14.75 -20.95
N LEU A 47 4.30 -13.52 -20.65
CA LEU A 47 5.15 -12.35 -20.88
C LEU A 47 6.41 -12.33 -19.99
N PHE A 48 6.37 -12.99 -18.85
CA PHE A 48 7.55 -13.15 -17.98
C PHE A 48 8.61 -14.05 -18.64
N ALA A 49 8.23 -15.17 -19.28
CA ALA A 49 9.16 -16.02 -20.01
C ALA A 49 9.77 -15.27 -21.20
N PHE A 50 8.97 -14.50 -21.93
CA PHE A 50 9.44 -13.65 -23.02
C PHE A 50 10.46 -12.61 -22.53
N ALA A 51 10.16 -11.88 -21.47
CA ALA A 51 11.04 -10.86 -20.91
C ALA A 51 12.32 -11.46 -20.33
N ALA A 52 12.23 -12.62 -19.68
CA ALA A 52 13.38 -13.35 -19.14
C ALA A 52 14.23 -14.05 -20.19
N ARG A 53 13.71 -14.23 -21.41
CA ARG A 53 14.31 -15.00 -22.51
C ARG A 53 14.64 -16.45 -22.12
N ARG A 54 13.82 -17.05 -21.25
CA ARG A 54 13.94 -18.43 -20.79
C ARG A 54 12.61 -18.90 -20.19
N GLN A 55 12.47 -20.21 -20.05
CA GLN A 55 11.33 -20.79 -19.34
C GLN A 55 11.35 -20.34 -17.87
N VAL A 56 10.20 -19.90 -17.38
CA VAL A 56 10.01 -19.50 -15.99
C VAL A 56 8.72 -20.09 -15.44
N GLN A 57 8.69 -20.29 -14.13
CA GLN A 57 7.50 -20.70 -13.40
C GLN A 57 6.86 -19.44 -12.79
N VAL A 58 5.55 -19.32 -12.97
CA VAL A 58 4.76 -18.21 -12.45
C VAL A 58 3.65 -18.80 -11.60
N ASP A 59 3.55 -18.33 -10.35
CA ASP A 59 2.44 -18.72 -9.47
C ASP A 59 1.12 -18.14 -10.02
N ASN A 60 0.06 -18.97 -10.01
CA ASN A 60 -1.26 -18.55 -10.46
C ASN A 60 -1.86 -17.42 -9.60
N ALA A 61 -1.41 -17.30 -8.35
CA ALA A 61 -1.80 -16.25 -7.40
C ALA A 61 -0.78 -15.10 -7.32
N LEU A 62 0.02 -14.87 -8.37
CA LEU A 62 1.06 -13.85 -8.37
C LEU A 62 0.50 -12.44 -8.05
N ASP A 63 -0.68 -12.11 -8.56
CA ASP A 63 -1.35 -10.83 -8.28
C ASP A 63 -1.75 -10.69 -6.80
N GLU A 64 -2.20 -11.78 -6.17
CA GLU A 64 -2.50 -11.80 -4.72
C GLU A 64 -1.23 -11.68 -3.88
N GLN A 65 -0.13 -12.33 -4.29
CA GLN A 65 1.17 -12.19 -3.63
C GLN A 65 1.66 -10.74 -3.67
N VAL A 66 1.53 -10.06 -4.80
CA VAL A 66 1.91 -8.64 -4.92
C VAL A 66 1.05 -7.78 -4.00
N GLU A 67 -0.27 -7.99 -3.98
CA GLU A 67 -1.16 -7.26 -3.07
C GLU A 67 -0.76 -7.43 -1.61
N GLN A 68 -0.54 -8.67 -1.16
CA GLN A 68 -0.12 -8.96 0.22
C GLN A 68 1.21 -8.31 0.58
N LEU A 69 2.18 -8.33 -0.32
CA LEU A 69 3.48 -7.68 -0.11
C LEU A 69 3.36 -6.15 -0.04
N LEU A 70 2.49 -5.54 -0.84
CA LEU A 70 2.21 -4.11 -0.79
C LEU A 70 1.49 -3.72 0.52
N VAL A 71 0.50 -4.50 0.95
CA VAL A 71 -0.15 -4.32 2.26
C VAL A 71 0.88 -4.39 3.39
N ARG A 72 1.70 -5.43 3.38
CA ARG A 72 2.77 -5.58 4.37
C ARG A 72 3.72 -4.39 4.37
N ARG A 73 4.11 -3.92 3.21
CA ARG A 73 4.99 -2.74 3.08
C ARG A 73 4.34 -1.47 3.63
N CYS A 74 3.04 -1.25 3.37
CA CYS A 74 2.28 -0.17 3.97
C CYS A 74 2.28 -0.25 5.50
N THR A 75 1.98 -1.42 6.06
CA THR A 75 1.95 -1.62 7.52
C THR A 75 3.33 -1.49 8.16
N GLU A 76 4.40 -1.86 7.47
CA GLU A 76 5.79 -1.63 7.91
C GLU A 76 6.11 -0.13 8.03
N PHE A 77 5.75 0.70 7.03
CA PHE A 77 5.92 2.15 7.11
C PHE A 77 5.14 2.77 8.27
N LEU A 78 3.88 2.34 8.45
CA LEU A 78 3.05 2.81 9.56
C LEU A 78 3.62 2.40 10.93
N GLY A 79 4.10 1.18 11.07
CA GLY A 79 4.75 0.70 12.28
C GLY A 79 6.04 1.45 12.60
N LEU A 80 6.85 1.76 11.59
CA LEU A 80 8.05 2.60 11.73
C LEU A 80 7.68 4.02 12.16
N ALA A 81 6.69 4.62 11.50
CA ALA A 81 6.20 5.96 11.83
C ALA A 81 5.66 6.03 13.27
N ARG A 82 4.91 5.02 13.70
CA ARG A 82 4.42 4.91 15.08
C ARG A 82 5.59 4.91 16.08
N ARG A 83 6.59 4.07 15.87
CA ARG A 83 7.76 3.98 16.77
C ARG A 83 8.57 5.27 16.80
N ALA A 84 8.59 6.01 15.69
CA ALA A 84 9.26 7.31 15.59
C ALA A 84 8.41 8.49 16.12
N GLY A 85 7.22 8.25 16.64
CA GLY A 85 6.30 9.31 17.07
C GLY A 85 5.70 10.12 15.93
N GLN A 86 5.73 9.58 14.70
CA GLN A 86 5.24 10.23 13.47
C GLN A 86 3.89 9.66 13.00
N ALA A 87 3.24 8.85 13.80
CA ALA A 87 1.91 8.32 13.53
C ALA A 87 1.10 8.21 14.81
N VAL A 88 -0.20 8.48 14.70
CA VAL A 88 -1.18 8.26 15.78
C VAL A 88 -2.38 7.51 15.26
N SER A 89 -3.08 6.83 16.16
CA SER A 89 -4.32 6.11 15.86
C SER A 89 -5.40 6.43 16.88
N GLY A 90 -6.65 6.27 16.46
CA GLY A 90 -7.83 6.56 17.23
C GLY A 90 -8.40 7.95 16.96
N PHE A 91 -9.73 8.05 16.97
CA PHE A 91 -10.48 9.25 16.57
C PHE A 91 -10.01 10.52 17.28
N VAL A 92 -9.89 10.50 18.60
CA VAL A 92 -9.55 11.69 19.40
C VAL A 92 -8.15 12.20 19.10
N LYS A 93 -7.15 11.30 19.04
CA LYS A 93 -5.76 11.66 18.75
C LYS A 93 -5.59 12.16 17.32
N VAL A 94 -6.22 11.51 16.37
CA VAL A 94 -6.20 11.91 14.95
C VAL A 94 -6.82 13.32 14.81
N LYS A 95 -8.00 13.53 15.41
CA LYS A 95 -8.65 14.85 15.39
C LYS A 95 -7.79 15.95 16.02
N GLY A 96 -7.08 15.63 17.10
CA GLY A 96 -6.12 16.54 17.71
C GLY A 96 -5.00 16.93 16.76
N TRP A 97 -4.37 15.94 16.12
CA TRP A 97 -3.30 16.17 15.15
C TRP A 97 -3.74 16.98 13.93
N LEU A 98 -4.95 16.74 13.44
CA LEU A 98 -5.53 17.52 12.35
C LEU A 98 -5.71 18.99 12.73
N ARG A 99 -6.22 19.27 13.94
CA ARG A 99 -6.40 20.65 14.45
C ARG A 99 -5.08 21.38 14.69
N GLU A 100 -4.05 20.65 15.12
CA GLU A 100 -2.71 21.18 15.39
C GLU A 100 -1.86 21.33 14.13
N GLY A 101 -2.35 20.91 12.96
CA GLY A 101 -1.59 20.93 11.71
C GLY A 101 -0.39 19.97 11.67
N ARG A 102 -0.40 18.92 12.48
CA ARG A 102 0.67 17.93 12.59
C ARG A 102 0.56 16.78 11.59
N ALA A 103 -0.62 16.56 11.04
CA ALA A 103 -0.87 15.48 10.08
C ALA A 103 -0.57 15.92 8.64
N ALA A 104 0.08 15.06 7.87
CA ALA A 104 0.25 15.20 6.43
C ALA A 104 -0.70 14.28 5.66
N ILE A 105 -1.12 13.17 6.28
CA ILE A 105 -1.99 12.15 5.67
C ILE A 105 -3.02 11.71 6.69
N LEU A 106 -4.28 11.64 6.26
CA LEU A 106 -5.36 11.01 7.01
C LEU A 106 -5.55 9.56 6.49
N LEU A 107 -5.69 8.62 7.41
CA LEU A 107 -5.93 7.22 7.12
C LEU A 107 -7.28 6.78 7.69
N GLY A 108 -8.07 6.11 6.87
CA GLY A 108 -9.30 5.44 7.28
C GLY A 108 -9.28 3.97 6.88
N ALA A 109 -9.85 3.10 7.71
CA ALA A 109 -10.06 1.71 7.33
C ALA A 109 -11.10 1.62 6.21
N SER A 110 -10.81 0.82 5.16
CA SER A 110 -11.73 0.64 4.03
C SER A 110 -13.07 0.01 4.42
N ASP A 111 -13.08 -0.78 5.48
CA ASP A 111 -14.25 -1.45 6.08
C ASP A 111 -14.74 -0.77 7.37
N GLY A 112 -14.26 0.45 7.64
CA GLY A 112 -14.66 1.22 8.81
C GLY A 112 -15.96 2.00 8.63
N SER A 113 -16.54 2.48 9.76
CA SER A 113 -17.75 3.30 9.75
C SER A 113 -17.51 4.65 9.04
N MET A 114 -18.48 5.06 8.24
CA MET A 114 -18.46 6.33 7.49
C MET A 114 -18.61 7.57 8.38
N ASP A 115 -19.31 7.47 9.49
CA ASP A 115 -19.63 8.62 10.34
C ASP A 115 -18.39 9.28 10.96
N GLY A 116 -17.53 8.48 11.58
CA GLY A 116 -16.26 8.96 12.13
C GLY A 116 -15.33 9.51 11.04
N ARG A 117 -15.29 8.86 9.89
CA ARG A 117 -14.48 9.29 8.73
C ARG A 117 -14.91 10.68 8.23
N ARG A 118 -16.21 10.91 8.04
CA ARG A 118 -16.75 12.22 7.62
C ARG A 118 -16.36 13.32 8.56
N LYS A 119 -16.47 13.10 9.87
CA LYS A 119 -16.09 14.09 10.90
C LYS A 119 -14.61 14.45 10.84
N LEU A 120 -13.75 13.45 10.66
CA LEU A 120 -12.31 13.68 10.51
C LEU A 120 -11.98 14.36 9.17
N ARG A 121 -12.65 13.98 8.09
CA ARG A 121 -12.47 14.60 6.78
C ARG A 121 -12.78 16.10 6.79
N GLN A 122 -13.86 16.50 7.45
CA GLN A 122 -14.20 17.92 7.62
C GLN A 122 -13.10 18.70 8.34
N THR A 123 -12.42 18.08 9.31
CA THR A 123 -11.30 18.70 10.02
C THR A 123 -10.01 18.70 9.21
N ALA A 124 -9.81 17.68 8.36
CA ALA A 124 -8.59 17.50 7.56
C ALA A 124 -8.47 18.49 6.40
N GLY A 125 -9.58 19.03 5.88
CA GLY A 125 -9.56 19.93 4.71
C GLY A 125 -9.00 19.21 3.47
N ASP A 126 -7.95 19.77 2.87
CA ASP A 126 -7.35 19.29 1.61
C ASP A 126 -6.26 18.23 1.80
N LEU A 127 -6.04 17.73 3.02
CA LEU A 127 -5.07 16.67 3.26
C LEU A 127 -5.41 15.41 2.45
N PRO A 128 -4.39 14.70 1.89
CA PRO A 128 -4.61 13.41 1.26
C PRO A 128 -5.19 12.42 2.28
N GLU A 129 -6.18 11.67 1.83
CA GLU A 129 -6.82 10.60 2.58
C GLU A 129 -6.60 9.27 1.87
N VAL A 130 -6.22 8.24 2.63
CA VAL A 130 -5.98 6.88 2.13
C VAL A 130 -6.87 5.90 2.87
N CYS A 131 -7.71 5.17 2.12
CA CYS A 131 -8.68 4.20 2.64
C CYS A 131 -8.49 2.80 2.00
N LEU A 132 -7.25 2.40 1.78
CA LEU A 132 -6.92 1.15 1.10
C LEU A 132 -6.79 -0.05 2.04
N LEU A 133 -6.44 0.19 3.29
CA LEU A 133 -6.20 -0.86 4.28
C LEU A 133 -7.47 -1.14 5.10
N ARG A 134 -7.68 -2.41 5.44
CA ARG A 134 -8.76 -2.82 6.34
C ARG A 134 -8.42 -2.46 7.80
N ALA A 135 -9.43 -2.42 8.66
CA ALA A 135 -9.24 -2.14 10.09
C ALA A 135 -8.26 -3.10 10.76
N THR A 136 -8.31 -4.38 10.41
CA THR A 136 -7.37 -5.40 10.90
C THR A 136 -5.94 -5.19 10.40
N GLU A 137 -5.76 -4.77 9.15
CA GLU A 137 -4.44 -4.47 8.57
C GLU A 137 -3.82 -3.22 9.21
N LEU A 138 -4.60 -2.17 9.42
CA LEU A 138 -4.17 -1.00 10.18
C LEU A 138 -3.83 -1.37 11.63
N GLY A 139 -4.64 -2.25 12.24
CA GLY A 139 -4.42 -2.75 13.59
C GLY A 139 -3.03 -3.37 13.77
N VAL A 140 -2.55 -4.15 12.81
CA VAL A 140 -1.19 -4.73 12.83
C VAL A 140 -0.13 -3.65 13.02
N ALA A 141 -0.22 -2.55 12.30
CA ALA A 141 0.76 -1.46 12.39
C ALA A 141 0.74 -0.75 13.76
N PHE A 142 -0.42 -0.67 14.41
CA PHE A 142 -0.60 0.01 15.69
C PHE A 142 -0.63 -0.92 16.91
N GLY A 143 -0.36 -2.22 16.71
CA GLY A 143 -0.32 -3.21 17.80
C GLY A 143 -1.69 -3.44 18.44
N ARG A 144 -2.76 -3.42 17.64
CA ARG A 144 -4.16 -3.62 18.04
C ARG A 144 -4.82 -4.63 17.11
N ASP A 145 -5.94 -5.21 17.56
CA ASP A 145 -6.74 -6.11 16.70
C ASP A 145 -7.31 -5.33 15.51
N GLU A 146 -7.80 -4.13 15.76
CA GLU A 146 -8.36 -3.25 14.74
C GLU A 146 -7.99 -1.78 14.99
N THR A 147 -7.83 -1.02 13.92
CA THR A 147 -7.67 0.44 13.92
C THR A 147 -8.47 1.01 12.76
N VAL A 148 -9.36 1.96 13.04
CA VAL A 148 -10.24 2.56 12.02
C VAL A 148 -9.71 3.89 11.51
N HIS A 149 -9.07 4.67 12.37
CA HIS A 149 -8.55 6.00 12.05
C HIS A 149 -7.09 6.12 12.46
N ALA A 150 -6.29 6.69 11.59
CA ALA A 150 -4.90 7.01 11.85
C ALA A 150 -4.48 8.28 11.11
N ALA A 151 -3.35 8.84 11.51
CA ALA A 151 -2.73 9.96 10.81
C ALA A 151 -1.20 9.81 10.80
N LEU A 152 -0.59 10.29 9.75
CA LEU A 152 0.87 10.35 9.58
C LEU A 152 1.33 11.81 9.56
N ALA A 153 2.42 12.08 10.26
CA ALA A 153 3.16 13.33 10.16
C ALA A 153 3.95 13.40 8.84
N PRO A 154 4.31 14.61 8.35
CA PRO A 154 5.16 14.76 7.17
C PRO A 154 6.55 14.15 7.39
N GLY A 155 7.16 13.65 6.32
CA GLY A 155 8.51 13.10 6.30
C GLY A 155 8.67 11.91 5.36
N GLY A 156 9.87 11.33 5.32
CA GLY A 156 10.19 10.23 4.41
C GLY A 156 9.36 8.96 4.62
N LEU A 157 8.89 8.70 5.85
CA LEU A 157 8.01 7.55 6.11
C LEU A 157 6.63 7.73 5.52
N SER A 158 6.05 8.93 5.61
CA SER A 158 4.77 9.24 4.97
C SER A 158 4.86 9.25 3.45
N GLU A 159 5.95 9.74 2.88
CA GLU A 159 6.22 9.70 1.44
C GLU A 159 6.33 8.24 0.94
N GLY A 160 7.12 7.41 1.60
CA GLY A 160 7.25 5.98 1.27
C GLY A 160 5.94 5.21 1.42
N PHE A 161 5.14 5.57 2.41
CA PHE A 161 3.79 5.04 2.56
C PHE A 161 2.89 5.40 1.37
N LEU A 162 2.84 6.68 0.97
CA LEU A 162 2.03 7.15 -0.16
C LEU A 162 2.42 6.48 -1.48
N GLU A 163 3.72 6.37 -1.76
CA GLU A 163 4.21 5.67 -2.95
C GLU A 163 3.78 4.19 -2.97
N THR A 164 3.82 3.52 -1.81
CA THR A 164 3.39 2.14 -1.69
C THR A 164 1.87 2.01 -1.81
N ALA A 165 1.13 2.91 -1.18
CA ALA A 165 -0.33 2.98 -1.27
C ALA A 165 -0.81 3.26 -2.70
N ALA A 166 -0.13 4.12 -3.45
CA ALA A 166 -0.43 4.37 -4.85
C ALA A 166 -0.35 3.08 -5.69
N ARG A 167 0.68 2.25 -5.47
CA ARG A 167 0.79 0.93 -6.12
C ARG A 167 -0.30 -0.03 -5.65
N LEU A 168 -0.61 -0.06 -4.35
CA LEU A 168 -1.66 -0.92 -3.79
C LEU A 168 -3.04 -0.59 -4.38
N SER A 169 -3.30 0.66 -4.71
CA SER A 169 -4.58 1.08 -5.30
C SER A 169 -4.93 0.36 -6.60
N GLY A 170 -3.94 -0.10 -7.36
CA GLY A 170 -4.14 -0.90 -8.57
C GLY A 170 -4.62 -2.34 -8.31
N PHE A 171 -4.54 -2.79 -7.05
CA PHE A 171 -5.01 -4.10 -6.59
C PHE A 171 -6.33 -4.02 -5.81
N ARG A 172 -6.72 -2.84 -5.39
CA ARG A 172 -7.95 -2.54 -4.62
C ARG A 172 -8.71 -1.37 -5.25
N PRO A 173 -9.16 -1.49 -6.51
CA PRO A 173 -9.80 -0.38 -7.22
C PRO A 173 -11.08 0.12 -6.55
N GLU A 174 -11.80 -0.76 -5.85
CA GLU A 174 -13.00 -0.43 -5.08
C GLU A 174 -12.73 0.54 -3.92
N ASN A 175 -11.51 0.57 -3.41
CA ASN A 175 -11.10 1.40 -2.28
C ASN A 175 -10.29 2.65 -2.71
N ARG A 176 -10.21 2.95 -4.00
CA ARG A 176 -9.44 4.10 -4.51
C ARG A 176 -10.00 5.44 -4.06
N LYS A 177 -11.32 5.50 -3.87
CA LYS A 177 -12.00 6.67 -3.31
C LYS A 177 -12.39 6.34 -1.89
N CYS A 178 -12.00 7.20 -0.95
CA CYS A 178 -12.59 7.21 0.37
C CYS A 178 -14.03 7.71 0.18
N ASP A 179 -14.96 6.82 -0.08
CA ASP A 179 -16.28 7.07 -0.65
C ASP A 179 -16.97 8.36 -0.21
N GLU A 180 -17.56 8.96 -1.24
CA GLU A 180 -18.54 10.04 -1.16
C GLU A 180 -19.70 9.71 -0.22
#